data_d803a0440b2abb648aeba57f2f2d6afb
#
_entry.id   d803a0440b2abb648aeba57f2f2d6afb
#
_cell.length_a   1.000
_cell.length_b   1.000
_cell.length_c   1.000
_cell.angle_alpha   90.00
_cell.angle_beta   90.00
_cell.angle_gamma   90.00
#
_symmetry.space_group_name_H-M   'P 1'
#
loop_
_entity.id
_entity.type
_entity.pdbx_description
1 polymer ?
#
loop_
_entity_poly.entity_id
_entity_poly.type
_entity_poly.pdbx_seq_one_letter_code
_entity_poly.pdbx_strand_id
1 'polypeptide(L)'
;MFGALIMGSLVAVGASYREQEERARADALQFALERETLQRQATDARLQLLTAQIEPHFLLNTLANVKALVDTGSPRASAVFASLIDYLRGAMQQISNAHNTLADEMRLVRAYLDIMVMRMPDRLQYQVDMEPELASLPLPPMSLLTLVENAIRHGIDPGIDGGSITVGARRTPGQGVNLWVSDTGVGMSESAGGGRGLNNLVQRLKAFYGDDARLELSETTPHGLRADLFFRSPA
;
A
#
# COMPACT_ATOMS: atom_id res chain seq x y z
N MET A 1 -35.65 -13.02 70.41
CA MET A 1 -35.88 -13.58 69.06
C MET A 1 -35.75 -12.58 67.92
N PHE A 2 -36.21 -11.32 68.04
CA PHE A 2 -36.14 -10.32 66.99
C PHE A 2 -34.71 -9.92 66.56
N GLY A 3 -33.74 -9.84 67.49
CA GLY A 3 -32.36 -9.43 67.21
C GLY A 3 -31.59 -10.46 66.32
N ALA A 4 -31.87 -11.75 66.49
CA ALA A 4 -31.23 -12.80 65.67
C ALA A 4 -31.72 -12.80 64.19
N LEU A 5 -32.98 -12.45 64.00
CA LEU A 5 -33.56 -12.33 62.61
C LEU A 5 -33.01 -11.11 61.89
N ILE A 6 -32.81 -9.99 62.56
CA ILE A 6 -32.22 -8.78 61.97
C ILE A 6 -30.74 -9.01 61.63
N MET A 7 -30.00 -9.68 62.52
CA MET A 7 -28.59 -9.97 62.25
C MET A 7 -28.41 -10.99 61.10
N GLY A 8 -29.28 -11.99 61.00
CA GLY A 8 -29.28 -12.94 59.89
C GLY A 8 -29.58 -12.30 58.54
N SER A 9 -30.53 -11.34 58.48
CA SER A 9 -30.85 -10.62 57.27
C SER A 9 -29.74 -9.66 56.87
N LEU A 10 -29.05 -9.00 57.80
CA LEU A 10 -27.89 -8.13 57.48
C LEU A 10 -26.70 -8.93 56.93
N VAL A 11 -26.43 -10.12 57.48
CA VAL A 11 -25.39 -11.02 56.99
C VAL A 11 -25.74 -11.54 55.59
N ALA A 12 -26.98 -11.90 55.35
CA ALA A 12 -27.43 -12.37 54.00
C ALA A 12 -27.36 -11.25 52.94
N VAL A 13 -27.74 -10.04 53.28
CA VAL A 13 -27.61 -8.86 52.40
C VAL A 13 -26.13 -8.56 52.12
N GLY A 14 -25.27 -8.60 53.16
CA GLY A 14 -23.82 -8.40 52.99
C GLY A 14 -23.18 -9.48 52.11
N ALA A 15 -23.61 -10.73 52.23
CA ALA A 15 -23.14 -11.83 51.39
C ALA A 15 -23.58 -11.64 49.90
N SER A 16 -24.83 -11.26 49.67
CA SER A 16 -25.34 -11.00 48.33
C SER A 16 -24.66 -9.82 47.65
N TYR A 17 -24.33 -8.76 48.39
CA TYR A 17 -23.58 -7.62 47.88
C TYR A 17 -22.14 -8.04 47.46
N ARG A 18 -21.46 -8.82 48.27
CA ARG A 18 -20.12 -9.34 47.93
C ARG A 18 -20.15 -10.23 46.71
N GLU A 19 -21.12 -11.10 46.62
CA GLU A 19 -21.28 -11.99 45.45
C GLU A 19 -21.55 -11.17 44.16
N GLN A 20 -22.38 -10.13 44.21
CA GLN A 20 -22.61 -9.22 43.10
C GLN A 20 -21.34 -8.45 42.71
N GLU A 21 -20.56 -7.99 43.71
CA GLU A 21 -19.31 -7.27 43.45
C GLU A 21 -18.26 -8.19 42.81
N GLU A 22 -18.14 -9.43 43.30
CA GLU A 22 -17.23 -10.43 42.69
C GLU A 22 -17.64 -10.79 41.26
N ARG A 23 -18.93 -10.97 40.98
CA ARG A 23 -19.45 -11.18 39.61
C ARG A 23 -19.16 -10.00 38.73
N ALA A 24 -19.43 -8.78 39.17
CA ALA A 24 -19.16 -7.58 38.41
C ALA A 24 -17.66 -7.39 38.09
N ARG A 25 -16.78 -7.76 39.04
CA ARG A 25 -15.33 -7.76 38.82
C ARG A 25 -14.89 -8.84 37.84
N ALA A 26 -15.47 -10.04 37.92
CA ALA A 26 -15.19 -11.13 37.01
C ALA A 26 -15.64 -10.78 35.57
N ASP A 27 -16.84 -10.23 35.43
CA ASP A 27 -17.37 -9.76 34.13
C ASP A 27 -16.48 -8.63 33.55
N ALA A 28 -16.10 -7.65 34.36
CA ALA A 28 -15.22 -6.56 33.93
C ALA A 28 -13.85 -7.06 33.47
N LEU A 29 -13.29 -8.05 34.18
CA LEU A 29 -12.01 -8.67 33.78
C LEU A 29 -12.17 -9.46 32.47
N GLN A 30 -13.25 -10.20 32.32
CA GLN A 30 -13.56 -10.95 31.11
C GLN A 30 -13.71 -10.00 29.89
N PHE A 31 -14.47 -8.91 30.03
CA PHE A 31 -14.59 -7.89 29.00
C PHE A 31 -13.23 -7.23 28.64
N ALA A 32 -12.37 -6.99 29.65
CA ALA A 32 -11.05 -6.43 29.42
C ALA A 32 -10.16 -7.40 28.62
N LEU A 33 -10.17 -8.69 28.95
CA LEU A 33 -9.43 -9.74 28.24
C LEU A 33 -9.95 -9.93 26.80
N GLU A 34 -11.26 -9.92 26.65
CA GLU A 34 -11.89 -10.06 25.31
C GLU A 34 -11.54 -8.87 24.41
N ARG A 35 -11.58 -7.64 24.97
CA ARG A 35 -11.15 -6.44 24.26
C ARG A 35 -9.68 -6.49 23.86
N GLU A 36 -8.79 -6.93 24.75
CA GLU A 36 -7.36 -7.08 24.44
C GLU A 36 -7.13 -8.12 23.33
N THR A 37 -7.85 -9.24 23.40
CA THR A 37 -7.77 -10.29 22.37
C THR A 37 -8.23 -9.80 21.01
N LEU A 38 -9.36 -9.08 20.97
CA LEU A 38 -9.86 -8.46 19.73
C LEU A 38 -8.92 -7.41 19.17
N GLN A 39 -8.29 -6.60 20.04
CA GLN A 39 -7.29 -5.63 19.62
C GLN A 39 -6.04 -6.29 19.03
N ARG A 40 -5.56 -7.38 19.63
CA ARG A 40 -4.44 -8.18 19.10
C ARG A 40 -4.81 -8.80 17.75
N GLN A 41 -5.97 -9.42 17.64
CA GLN A 41 -6.44 -10.00 16.37
C GLN A 41 -6.59 -8.95 15.26
N ALA A 42 -7.12 -7.77 15.58
CA ALA A 42 -7.21 -6.67 14.64
C ALA A 42 -5.83 -6.16 14.20
N THR A 43 -4.86 -6.10 15.13
CA THR A 43 -3.48 -5.73 14.82
C THR A 43 -2.81 -6.78 13.94
N ASP A 44 -2.95 -8.05 14.26
CA ASP A 44 -2.39 -9.17 13.48
C ASP A 44 -3.00 -9.25 12.09
N ALA A 45 -4.32 -9.10 11.97
CA ALA A 45 -5.01 -9.02 10.68
C ALA A 45 -4.52 -7.82 9.85
N ARG A 46 -4.29 -6.67 10.51
CA ARG A 46 -3.74 -5.49 9.87
C ARG A 46 -2.31 -5.72 9.38
N LEU A 47 -1.46 -6.36 10.19
CA LEU A 47 -0.10 -6.78 9.81
C LEU A 47 -0.12 -7.79 8.65
N GLN A 48 -1.03 -8.75 8.64
CA GLN A 48 -1.17 -9.71 7.53
C GLN A 48 -1.60 -9.03 6.23
N LEU A 49 -2.53 -8.06 6.30
CA LEU A 49 -2.90 -7.24 5.15
C LEU A 49 -1.72 -6.40 4.66
N LEU A 50 -0.89 -5.87 5.58
CA LEU A 50 0.31 -5.10 5.28
C LEU A 50 1.35 -5.94 4.52
N THR A 51 1.63 -7.14 5.03
CA THR A 51 2.60 -8.06 4.39
C THR A 51 2.09 -8.62 3.06
N ALA A 52 0.77 -8.74 2.87
CA ALA A 52 0.19 -9.19 1.60
C ALA A 52 0.19 -8.11 0.50
N GLN A 53 0.32 -6.83 0.86
CA GLN A 53 0.37 -5.72 -0.10
C GLN A 53 1.79 -5.44 -0.63
N ILE A 54 2.82 -5.80 0.13
CA ILE A 54 4.21 -5.77 -0.36
C ILE A 54 4.48 -7.16 -0.96
N GLU A 55 4.86 -7.21 -2.23
CA GLU A 55 5.16 -8.48 -2.90
C GLU A 55 6.32 -9.20 -2.16
N PRO A 56 6.07 -10.35 -1.46
CA PRO A 56 7.11 -10.99 -0.66
C PRO A 56 8.31 -11.44 -1.50
N HIS A 57 8.04 -11.83 -2.73
CA HIS A 57 9.06 -12.25 -3.69
C HIS A 57 9.99 -11.09 -4.10
N PHE A 58 9.44 -9.88 -4.29
CA PHE A 58 10.23 -8.68 -4.54
C PHE A 58 11.20 -8.39 -3.39
N LEU A 59 10.71 -8.45 -2.12
CA LEU A 59 11.54 -8.23 -0.95
C LEU A 59 12.67 -9.24 -0.83
N LEU A 60 12.37 -10.54 -0.95
CA LEU A 60 13.38 -11.60 -0.86
C LEU A 60 14.44 -11.47 -1.95
N ASN A 61 14.03 -11.17 -3.18
CA ASN A 61 14.95 -10.98 -4.30
C ASN A 61 15.82 -9.72 -4.11
N THR A 62 15.24 -8.62 -3.60
CA THR A 62 16.00 -7.41 -3.32
C THR A 62 17.03 -7.62 -2.20
N LEU A 63 16.65 -8.31 -1.11
CA LEU A 63 17.57 -8.68 -0.03
C LEU A 63 18.69 -9.60 -0.50
N ALA A 64 18.36 -10.59 -1.34
CA ALA A 64 19.37 -11.47 -1.93
C ALA A 64 20.36 -10.69 -2.81
N ASN A 65 19.87 -9.73 -3.58
CA ASN A 65 20.72 -8.84 -4.39
C ASN A 65 21.60 -7.94 -3.51
N VAL A 66 21.05 -7.31 -2.48
CA VAL A 66 21.82 -6.51 -1.52
C VAL A 66 22.91 -7.37 -0.88
N LYS A 67 22.59 -8.59 -0.45
CA LYS A 67 23.58 -9.53 0.10
C LYS A 67 24.70 -9.81 -0.89
N ALA A 68 24.38 -10.12 -2.14
CA ALA A 68 25.38 -10.38 -3.17
C ALA A 68 26.30 -9.17 -3.43
N LEU A 69 25.74 -7.95 -3.42
CA LEU A 69 26.52 -6.71 -3.55
C LEU A 69 27.43 -6.46 -2.34
N VAL A 70 26.98 -6.79 -1.13
CA VAL A 70 27.80 -6.70 0.09
C VAL A 70 28.93 -7.74 0.04
N ASP A 71 28.63 -8.99 -0.29
CA ASP A 71 29.60 -10.09 -0.38
C ASP A 71 30.70 -9.81 -1.41
N THR A 72 30.38 -9.06 -2.49
CA THR A 72 31.34 -8.65 -3.53
C THR A 72 32.05 -7.32 -3.25
N GLY A 73 31.73 -6.65 -2.12
CA GLY A 73 32.29 -5.34 -1.78
C GLY A 73 31.85 -4.21 -2.74
N SER A 74 30.70 -4.36 -3.41
CA SER A 74 30.22 -3.37 -4.37
C SER A 74 29.89 -2.04 -3.71
N PRO A 75 30.36 -0.88 -4.21
CA PRO A 75 30.02 0.43 -3.68
C PRO A 75 28.51 0.74 -3.82
N ARG A 76 27.77 0.00 -4.66
CA ARG A 76 26.32 0.15 -4.86
C ARG A 76 25.49 -0.46 -3.73
N ALA A 77 26.04 -1.34 -2.89
CA ALA A 77 25.31 -2.04 -1.84
C ALA A 77 24.56 -1.09 -0.89
N SER A 78 25.26 -0.02 -0.44
CA SER A 78 24.68 0.97 0.46
C SER A 78 23.51 1.75 -0.17
N ALA A 79 23.62 2.10 -1.45
CA ALA A 79 22.56 2.81 -2.17
C ALA A 79 21.32 1.94 -2.33
N VAL A 80 21.46 0.67 -2.74
CA VAL A 80 20.34 -0.28 -2.86
C VAL A 80 19.64 -0.47 -1.52
N PHE A 81 20.41 -0.61 -0.45
CA PHE A 81 19.87 -0.77 0.90
C PHE A 81 19.10 0.47 1.37
N ALA A 82 19.62 1.67 1.09
CA ALA A 82 18.93 2.93 1.39
C ALA A 82 17.60 3.02 0.65
N SER A 83 17.57 2.76 -0.67
CA SER A 83 16.34 2.76 -1.47
C SER A 83 15.33 1.71 -0.98
N LEU A 84 15.79 0.55 -0.51
CA LEU A 84 14.91 -0.47 0.08
C LEU A 84 14.28 0.02 1.39
N ILE A 85 15.04 0.69 2.26
CA ILE A 85 14.51 1.28 3.49
C ILE A 85 13.48 2.36 3.16
N ASP A 86 13.75 3.22 2.18
CA ASP A 86 12.84 4.30 1.78
C ASP A 86 11.56 3.74 1.16
N TYR A 87 11.66 2.69 0.34
CA TYR A 87 10.50 1.97 -0.19
C TYR A 87 9.64 1.38 0.93
N LEU A 88 10.26 0.63 1.87
CA LEU A 88 9.53 0.02 2.98
C LEU A 88 8.85 1.06 3.87
N ARG A 89 9.58 2.15 4.19
CA ARG A 89 9.03 3.26 4.98
C ARG A 89 7.85 3.92 4.26
N GLY A 90 7.99 4.21 2.97
CA GLY A 90 6.92 4.79 2.15
C GLY A 90 5.69 3.88 2.08
N ALA A 91 5.89 2.60 1.82
CA ALA A 91 4.81 1.61 1.79
C ALA A 91 4.07 1.51 3.14
N MET A 92 4.81 1.46 4.26
CA MET A 92 4.22 1.44 5.61
C MET A 92 3.44 2.73 5.93
N GLN A 93 3.96 3.89 5.53
CA GLN A 93 3.27 5.17 5.72
C GLN A 93 1.95 5.22 4.96
N GLN A 94 1.93 4.80 3.71
CA GLN A 94 0.70 4.79 2.88
C GLN A 94 -0.40 3.91 3.47
N ILE A 95 -0.03 2.81 4.13
CA ILE A 95 -0.99 1.91 4.76
C ILE A 95 -1.52 2.49 6.09
N SER A 96 -0.70 3.28 6.79
CA SER A 96 -1.03 3.85 8.10
C SER A 96 -1.77 5.19 8.00
N ASN A 97 -1.59 5.93 6.91
CA ASN A 97 -2.13 7.27 6.74
C ASN A 97 -3.47 7.25 6.02
N ALA A 98 -4.50 7.83 6.67
CA ALA A 98 -5.78 8.10 6.02
C ALA A 98 -5.69 9.17 4.90
N HIS A 99 -4.58 9.91 4.84
CA HIS A 99 -4.35 11.03 3.91
C HIS A 99 -3.09 10.79 3.09
N ASN A 100 -3.18 9.90 2.10
CA ASN A 100 -2.11 9.69 1.12
C ASN A 100 -2.21 10.74 0.01
N THR A 101 -1.08 11.30 -0.41
CA THR A 101 -1.00 12.34 -1.45
C THR A 101 -0.28 11.84 -2.70
N LEU A 102 -0.45 12.55 -3.82
CA LEU A 102 0.29 12.27 -5.04
C LEU A 102 1.81 12.37 -4.83
N ALA A 103 2.27 13.31 -3.99
CA ALA A 103 3.70 13.41 -3.65
C ALA A 103 4.20 12.16 -2.92
N ASP A 104 3.39 11.57 -2.04
CA ASP A 104 3.73 10.31 -1.34
C ASP A 104 3.81 9.13 -2.31
N GLU A 105 2.85 9.02 -3.25
CA GLU A 105 2.86 8.03 -4.32
C GLU A 105 4.11 8.17 -5.21
N MET A 106 4.42 9.38 -5.65
CA MET A 106 5.59 9.64 -6.50
C MET A 106 6.90 9.32 -5.78
N ARG A 107 6.99 9.57 -4.47
CA ARG A 107 8.17 9.22 -3.66
C ARG A 107 8.32 7.70 -3.56
N LEU A 108 7.22 6.98 -3.29
CA LEU A 108 7.22 5.52 -3.23
C LEU A 108 7.61 4.90 -4.57
N VAL A 109 7.05 5.41 -5.68
CA VAL A 109 7.37 4.97 -7.04
C VAL A 109 8.85 5.20 -7.36
N ARG A 110 9.43 6.35 -7.00
CA ARG A 110 10.87 6.61 -7.20
C ARG A 110 11.72 5.58 -6.45
N ALA A 111 11.43 5.35 -5.16
CA ALA A 111 12.18 4.39 -4.35
C ALA A 111 12.11 2.97 -4.94
N TYR A 112 10.94 2.55 -5.44
CA TYR A 112 10.75 1.28 -6.14
C TYR A 112 11.57 1.21 -7.44
N LEU A 113 11.47 2.24 -8.30
CA LEU A 113 12.18 2.30 -9.57
C LEU A 113 13.70 2.36 -9.40
N ASP A 114 14.20 3.05 -8.37
CA ASP A 114 15.63 3.05 -8.02
C ASP A 114 16.14 1.63 -7.74
N ILE A 115 15.37 0.83 -6.97
CA ILE A 115 15.69 -0.58 -6.72
C ILE A 115 15.67 -1.37 -8.04
N MET A 116 14.69 -1.14 -8.89
CA MET A 116 14.55 -1.88 -10.15
C MET A 116 15.66 -1.55 -11.15
N VAL A 117 16.09 -0.28 -11.25
CA VAL A 117 17.26 0.13 -12.08
C VAL A 117 18.52 -0.58 -11.59
N MET A 118 18.71 -0.70 -10.27
CA MET A 118 19.87 -1.40 -9.74
C MET A 118 19.81 -2.91 -9.94
N ARG A 119 18.62 -3.49 -10.02
CA ARG A 119 18.39 -4.90 -10.35
C ARG A 119 18.59 -5.20 -11.84
N MET A 120 18.25 -4.24 -12.68
CA MET A 120 18.32 -4.35 -14.15
C MET A 120 19.22 -3.25 -14.73
N PRO A 121 20.54 -3.26 -14.37
CA PRO A 121 21.46 -2.27 -14.87
C PRO A 121 21.51 -2.32 -16.41
N ASP A 122 21.53 -1.14 -17.02
CA ASP A 122 21.57 -0.95 -18.48
C ASP A 122 20.30 -1.39 -19.22
N ARG A 123 19.31 -1.99 -18.53
CA ARG A 123 18.05 -2.45 -19.12
C ARG A 123 16.85 -1.60 -18.73
N LEU A 124 16.90 -0.86 -17.63
CA LEU A 124 15.81 0.00 -17.19
C LEU A 124 16.26 1.45 -17.02
N GLN A 125 15.54 2.35 -17.66
CA GLN A 125 15.61 3.79 -17.40
C GLN A 125 14.23 4.28 -16.95
N TYR A 126 14.17 5.35 -16.16
CA TYR A 126 12.89 5.93 -15.80
C TYR A 126 12.93 7.46 -15.68
N GLN A 127 11.75 8.05 -15.85
CA GLN A 127 11.52 9.47 -15.61
C GLN A 127 10.23 9.64 -14.82
N VAL A 128 10.25 10.50 -13.80
CA VAL A 128 9.07 10.84 -12.99
C VAL A 128 8.90 12.35 -13.00
N ASP A 129 7.79 12.82 -13.53
CA ASP A 129 7.46 14.23 -13.70
C ASP A 129 6.04 14.52 -13.20
N MET A 130 5.88 15.64 -12.49
CA MET A 130 4.61 16.02 -11.88
C MET A 130 4.51 17.54 -11.82
N GLU A 131 3.36 18.10 -12.14
CA GLU A 131 3.08 19.50 -11.85
C GLU A 131 3.13 19.74 -10.33
N PRO A 132 3.92 20.71 -9.84
CA PRO A 132 4.09 20.93 -8.40
C PRO A 132 2.78 21.16 -7.64
N GLU A 133 1.80 21.77 -8.30
CA GLU A 133 0.48 22.10 -7.75
C GLU A 133 -0.37 20.83 -7.46
N LEU A 134 -0.01 19.71 -8.05
CA LEU A 134 -0.67 18.42 -7.82
C LEU A 134 -0.09 17.65 -6.62
N ALA A 135 0.99 18.11 -6.01
CA ALA A 135 1.70 17.39 -4.96
C ALA A 135 0.81 16.99 -3.77
N SER A 136 -0.11 17.86 -3.35
CA SER A 136 -1.03 17.66 -2.24
C SER A 136 -2.34 16.95 -2.63
N LEU A 137 -2.49 16.56 -3.90
CA LEU A 137 -3.69 15.88 -4.37
C LEU A 137 -3.90 14.56 -3.61
N PRO A 138 -5.04 14.35 -2.95
CA PRO A 138 -5.34 13.09 -2.30
C PRO A 138 -5.38 11.95 -3.33
N LEU A 139 -4.80 10.80 -3.01
CA LEU A 139 -4.83 9.63 -3.89
C LEU A 139 -4.97 8.35 -3.06
N PRO A 140 -5.77 7.36 -3.51
CA PRO A 140 -5.80 6.06 -2.83
C PRO A 140 -4.41 5.45 -2.77
N PRO A 141 -3.99 4.88 -1.62
CA PRO A 141 -2.67 4.31 -1.46
C PRO A 141 -2.29 3.29 -2.53
N MET A 142 -1.03 3.27 -2.94
CA MET A 142 -0.45 2.33 -3.93
C MET A 142 -1.11 2.36 -5.32
N SER A 143 -1.72 3.48 -5.71
CA SER A 143 -2.37 3.61 -7.02
C SER A 143 -1.34 3.65 -8.16
N LEU A 144 -0.35 4.54 -8.07
CA LEU A 144 0.72 4.64 -9.06
C LEU A 144 1.67 3.45 -8.99
N LEU A 145 2.00 2.98 -7.79
CA LEU A 145 2.86 1.81 -7.63
C LEU A 145 2.29 0.59 -8.37
N THR A 146 0.96 0.35 -8.25
CA THR A 146 0.30 -0.76 -8.96
C THR A 146 0.50 -0.67 -10.49
N LEU A 147 0.44 0.53 -11.07
CA LEU A 147 0.66 0.73 -12.51
C LEU A 147 2.14 0.53 -12.88
N VAL A 148 3.06 1.02 -12.06
CA VAL A 148 4.50 0.86 -12.28
C VAL A 148 4.95 -0.59 -12.15
N GLU A 149 4.44 -1.33 -11.14
CA GLU A 149 4.68 -2.77 -11.01
C GLU A 149 4.18 -3.55 -12.23
N ASN A 150 3.02 -3.16 -12.75
CA ASN A 150 2.47 -3.75 -13.96
C ASN A 150 3.36 -3.47 -15.19
N ALA A 151 3.83 -2.24 -15.36
CA ALA A 151 4.75 -1.85 -16.45
C ALA A 151 6.08 -2.62 -16.37
N ILE A 152 6.65 -2.78 -15.17
CA ILE A 152 7.88 -3.60 -14.98
C ILE A 152 7.59 -5.05 -15.33
N ARG A 153 6.58 -5.67 -14.71
CA ARG A 153 6.31 -7.12 -14.82
C ARG A 153 5.93 -7.55 -16.23
N HIS A 154 5.11 -6.76 -16.90
CA HIS A 154 4.52 -7.13 -18.19
C HIS A 154 5.15 -6.41 -19.38
N GLY A 155 5.72 -5.22 -19.16
CA GLY A 155 6.37 -4.44 -20.22
C GLY A 155 7.87 -4.71 -20.30
N ILE A 156 8.62 -4.47 -19.21
CA ILE A 156 10.08 -4.42 -19.24
C ILE A 156 10.73 -5.79 -18.98
N ASP A 157 10.30 -6.52 -17.94
CA ASP A 157 10.91 -7.80 -17.53
C ASP A 157 10.95 -8.85 -18.67
N PRO A 158 9.88 -9.02 -19.51
CA PRO A 158 9.87 -9.99 -20.59
C PRO A 158 10.78 -9.61 -21.76
N GLY A 159 11.06 -8.31 -21.96
CA GLY A 159 11.89 -7.81 -23.07
C GLY A 159 13.39 -8.00 -22.80
N ILE A 160 14.11 -8.60 -23.75
CA ILE A 160 15.57 -8.78 -23.64
C ILE A 160 16.30 -7.43 -23.63
N ASP A 161 15.84 -6.50 -24.45
CA ASP A 161 16.48 -5.18 -24.64
C ASP A 161 16.15 -4.19 -23.50
N GLY A 162 15.21 -4.56 -22.60
CA GLY A 162 14.76 -3.67 -21.52
C GLY A 162 13.83 -2.58 -22.05
N GLY A 163 13.91 -1.38 -21.45
CA GLY A 163 13.09 -0.24 -21.87
C GLY A 163 13.12 0.90 -20.86
N SER A 164 12.22 1.85 -21.05
CA SER A 164 12.04 3.00 -20.16
C SER A 164 10.63 3.08 -19.61
N ILE A 165 10.52 3.64 -18.40
CA ILE A 165 9.24 3.94 -17.75
C ILE A 165 9.15 5.45 -17.55
N THR A 166 8.04 6.03 -18.00
CA THR A 166 7.71 7.43 -17.70
C THR A 166 6.46 7.47 -16.83
N VAL A 167 6.57 8.14 -15.69
CA VAL A 167 5.45 8.39 -14.78
C VAL A 167 5.17 9.88 -14.76
N GLY A 168 3.92 10.28 -14.92
CA GLY A 168 3.58 11.69 -14.96
C GLY A 168 2.23 12.02 -14.36
N ALA A 169 2.06 13.32 -14.05
CA ALA A 169 0.82 13.90 -13.55
C ALA A 169 0.62 15.31 -14.12
N ARG A 170 -0.54 15.57 -14.69
CA ARG A 170 -0.92 16.88 -15.26
C ARG A 170 -2.39 17.20 -14.98
N ARG A 171 -2.67 18.51 -14.90
CA ARG A 171 -4.06 18.98 -14.95
C ARG A 171 -4.65 18.84 -16.36
N THR A 172 -5.93 18.51 -16.41
CA THR A 172 -6.72 18.52 -17.65
C THR A 172 -7.79 19.60 -17.58
N PRO A 173 -8.32 20.09 -18.71
CA PRO A 173 -9.40 21.06 -18.71
C PRO A 173 -10.59 20.64 -17.84
N GLY A 174 -11.21 21.59 -17.12
CA GLY A 174 -12.39 21.32 -16.30
C GLY A 174 -12.11 20.69 -14.93
N GLN A 175 -10.98 21.04 -14.29
CA GLN A 175 -10.56 20.52 -12.97
C GLN A 175 -10.23 19.01 -12.95
N GLY A 176 -10.07 18.40 -14.09
CA GLY A 176 -9.62 17.02 -14.21
C GLY A 176 -8.12 16.90 -13.91
N VAL A 177 -7.73 15.66 -13.61
CA VAL A 177 -6.33 15.26 -13.46
C VAL A 177 -6.11 14.02 -14.30
N ASN A 178 -4.98 13.97 -15.02
CA ASN A 178 -4.45 12.79 -15.66
C ASN A 178 -3.15 12.37 -14.98
N LEU A 179 -3.13 11.16 -14.43
CA LEU A 179 -1.91 10.48 -14.01
C LEU A 179 -1.63 9.38 -15.02
N TRP A 180 -0.36 9.21 -15.40
CA TRP A 180 -0.03 8.12 -16.33
C TRP A 180 1.26 7.41 -15.97
N VAL A 181 1.31 6.16 -16.36
CA VAL A 181 2.51 5.34 -16.43
C VAL A 181 2.62 4.81 -17.85
N SER A 182 3.75 5.06 -18.49
CA SER A 182 4.03 4.59 -19.85
C SER A 182 5.33 3.82 -19.85
N ASP A 183 5.33 2.66 -20.47
CA ASP A 183 6.54 1.88 -20.74
C ASP A 183 6.83 1.77 -22.24
N THR A 184 8.07 1.44 -22.56
CA THR A 184 8.52 1.11 -23.92
C THR A 184 8.88 -0.38 -24.03
N GLY A 185 8.20 -1.22 -23.24
CA GLY A 185 8.43 -2.65 -23.20
C GLY A 185 7.78 -3.40 -24.36
N VAL A 186 7.47 -4.68 -24.12
CA VAL A 186 6.94 -5.58 -25.17
C VAL A 186 5.51 -5.26 -25.61
N GLY A 187 4.84 -4.30 -24.95
CA GLY A 187 3.46 -3.91 -25.27
C GLY A 187 2.41 -4.85 -24.68
N MET A 188 1.18 -4.74 -25.19
CA MET A 188 0.04 -5.48 -24.68
C MET A 188 0.08 -6.93 -25.16
N SER A 189 0.18 -7.89 -24.23
CA SER A 189 -0.06 -9.30 -24.54
C SER A 189 -1.55 -9.60 -24.39
N GLU A 190 -2.07 -10.61 -25.12
CA GLU A 190 -3.49 -11.04 -25.03
C GLU A 190 -3.90 -11.41 -23.58
N SER A 191 -2.95 -11.73 -22.72
CA SER A 191 -3.17 -12.02 -21.30
C SER A 191 -3.11 -10.77 -20.40
N ALA A 192 -2.75 -9.59 -20.89
CA ALA A 192 -2.57 -8.37 -20.12
C ALA A 192 -3.90 -7.61 -19.83
N GLY A 193 -5.00 -8.03 -20.44
CA GLY A 193 -6.32 -7.43 -20.25
C GLY A 193 -6.97 -7.80 -18.92
N GLY A 194 -6.63 -7.11 -17.81
CA GLY A 194 -7.42 -7.16 -16.59
C GLY A 194 -6.89 -8.05 -15.46
N GLY A 195 -5.59 -8.06 -15.23
CA GLY A 195 -5.02 -8.68 -14.04
C GLY A 195 -5.70 -8.17 -12.75
N ARG A 196 -5.76 -9.01 -11.70
CA ARG A 196 -6.38 -8.68 -10.40
C ARG A 196 -5.94 -7.31 -9.84
N GLY A 197 -4.70 -6.91 -10.11
CA GLY A 197 -4.15 -5.63 -9.64
C GLY A 197 -4.85 -4.42 -10.25
N LEU A 198 -5.01 -4.39 -11.57
CA LEU A 198 -5.66 -3.27 -12.27
C LEU A 198 -7.16 -3.18 -11.94
N ASN A 199 -7.86 -4.32 -11.84
CA ASN A 199 -9.26 -4.34 -11.43
C ASN A 199 -9.46 -3.79 -10.02
N ASN A 200 -8.60 -4.19 -9.08
CA ASN A 200 -8.62 -3.68 -7.71
C ASN A 200 -8.31 -2.17 -7.67
N LEU A 201 -7.40 -1.70 -8.50
CA LEU A 201 -7.09 -0.27 -8.63
C LEU A 201 -8.32 0.51 -9.10
N VAL A 202 -9.00 0.06 -10.16
CA VAL A 202 -10.21 0.70 -10.68
C VAL A 202 -11.32 0.75 -9.61
N GLN A 203 -11.51 -0.33 -8.85
CA GLN A 203 -12.50 -0.36 -7.76
C GLN A 203 -12.14 0.63 -6.64
N ARG A 204 -10.88 0.73 -6.23
CA ARG A 204 -10.42 1.70 -5.23
C ARG A 204 -10.63 3.14 -5.68
N LEU A 205 -10.32 3.43 -6.94
CA LEU A 205 -10.50 4.76 -7.51
C LEU A 205 -11.97 5.15 -7.58
N LYS A 206 -12.85 4.24 -8.00
CA LYS A 206 -14.30 4.47 -7.98
C LYS A 206 -14.84 4.68 -6.57
N ALA A 207 -14.34 3.94 -5.58
CA ALA A 207 -14.72 4.14 -4.19
C ALA A 207 -14.26 5.50 -3.64
N PHE A 208 -13.16 6.06 -4.15
CA PHE A 208 -12.58 7.32 -3.68
C PHE A 208 -13.08 8.55 -4.45
N TYR A 209 -13.21 8.46 -5.76
CA TYR A 209 -13.56 9.57 -6.65
C TYR A 209 -14.93 9.43 -7.32
N GLY A 210 -15.66 8.32 -7.07
CA GLY A 210 -16.93 8.03 -7.74
C GLY A 210 -16.74 7.57 -9.19
N ASP A 211 -17.80 7.71 -9.98
CA ASP A 211 -17.83 7.27 -11.37
C ASP A 211 -16.98 8.13 -12.33
N ASP A 212 -16.52 9.29 -11.87
CA ASP A 212 -15.59 10.15 -12.65
C ASP A 212 -14.18 9.56 -12.80
N ALA A 213 -13.84 8.53 -12.01
CA ALA A 213 -12.55 7.87 -12.11
C ALA A 213 -12.56 6.75 -13.15
N ARG A 214 -11.60 6.81 -14.11
CA ARG A 214 -11.44 5.79 -15.13
C ARG A 214 -9.97 5.51 -15.41
N LEU A 215 -9.68 4.28 -15.79
CA LEU A 215 -8.38 3.82 -16.27
C LEU A 215 -8.51 3.49 -17.75
N GLU A 216 -7.65 4.06 -18.56
CA GLU A 216 -7.53 3.80 -19.98
C GLU A 216 -6.15 3.18 -20.28
N LEU A 217 -6.12 2.14 -21.09
CA LEU A 217 -4.89 1.49 -21.54
C LEU A 217 -4.75 1.71 -23.04
N SER A 218 -3.58 2.14 -23.48
CA SER A 218 -3.27 2.36 -24.90
C SER A 218 -1.87 1.88 -25.23
N GLU A 219 -1.70 1.34 -26.42
CA GLU A 219 -0.38 0.98 -26.94
C GLU A 219 0.41 2.24 -27.30
N THR A 220 1.72 2.19 -27.09
CA THR A 220 2.65 3.27 -27.48
C THR A 220 3.44 2.89 -28.74
N THR A 221 3.87 3.89 -29.49
CA THR A 221 4.70 3.69 -30.70
C THR A 221 6.18 3.85 -30.33
N PRO A 222 7.12 2.96 -30.76
CA PRO A 222 6.89 1.80 -31.66
C PRO A 222 6.30 0.56 -30.95
N HIS A 223 6.44 0.43 -29.64
CA HIS A 223 5.89 -0.62 -28.80
C HIS A 223 5.86 -0.14 -27.33
N GLY A 224 5.10 -0.82 -26.48
CA GLY A 224 4.92 -0.49 -25.08
C GLY A 224 3.46 -0.25 -24.73
N LEU A 225 3.20 0.05 -23.47
CA LEU A 225 1.87 0.32 -22.93
C LEU A 225 1.85 1.64 -22.16
N ARG A 226 0.76 2.37 -22.33
CA ARG A 226 0.45 3.55 -21.53
C ARG A 226 -0.84 3.31 -20.77
N ALA A 227 -0.80 3.49 -19.45
CA ALA A 227 -1.93 3.47 -18.55
C ALA A 227 -2.24 4.89 -18.07
N ASP A 228 -3.36 5.45 -18.51
CA ASP A 228 -3.84 6.78 -18.13
C ASP A 228 -4.98 6.68 -17.11
N LEU A 229 -4.83 7.36 -16.01
CA LEU A 229 -5.76 7.44 -14.93
C LEU A 229 -6.38 8.83 -14.91
N PHE A 230 -7.66 8.93 -15.23
CA PHE A 230 -8.41 10.17 -15.23
C PHE A 230 -9.36 10.22 -14.04
N PHE A 231 -9.43 11.36 -13.37
CA PHE A 231 -10.41 11.66 -12.33
C PHE A 231 -10.53 13.17 -12.12
N ARG A 232 -11.57 13.59 -11.38
CA ARG A 232 -11.71 14.98 -10.94
C ARG A 232 -11.18 15.14 -9.52
N SER A 233 -10.39 16.19 -9.31
CA SER A 233 -10.00 16.56 -7.95
C SER A 233 -11.24 16.98 -7.17
N PRO A 234 -11.49 16.44 -5.97
CA PRO A 234 -12.48 17.04 -5.08
C PRO A 234 -12.10 18.50 -4.83
N ALA A 235 -13.11 19.37 -4.87
CA ALA A 235 -12.95 20.82 -4.69
C ALA A 235 -12.45 21.17 -3.28
#